data_8290e86cf29aec61a3c1bc8ebeed0856
#
_entry.id   8290e86cf29aec61a3c1bc8ebeed0856
#
_cell.length_a   1.000
_cell.length_b   1.000
_cell.length_c   1.000
_cell.angle_alpha   90.00
_cell.angle_beta   90.00
_cell.angle_gamma   90.00
#
_symmetry.space_group_name_H-M   'P 1'
#
loop_
_entity.id
_entity.type
_entity.pdbx_description
1 polymer ?
#
loop_
_entity_poly.entity_id
_entity_poly.type
_entity_poly.pdbx_seq_one_letter_code
_entity_poly.pdbx_strand_id
1 'polypeptide(L)'
;MRVLLIEDDSATAQSIELMLKSEGFNVYTTDLGEEGVDLGKLYDYDIILLDLNLPDMSGFDVLRSLRVAKIKTPILILSGLAATDDKVKGLGTGADDYLTKPFHKDELV
;
A
#
# COMPACT_ATOMS: atom_id res chain seq x y z
N MET A 1 -2.10 14.84 -6.05
CA MET A 1 -2.25 13.38 -6.00
C MET A 1 -2.63 12.94 -4.59
N ARG A 2 -3.61 12.08 -4.48
CA ARG A 2 -4.09 11.54 -3.20
C ARG A 2 -3.59 10.10 -3.04
N VAL A 3 -2.92 9.84 -1.93
CA VAL A 3 -2.30 8.54 -1.64
C VAL A 3 -2.90 7.96 -0.37
N LEU A 4 -3.32 6.70 -0.43
CA LEU A 4 -3.70 5.94 0.76
C LEU A 4 -2.51 5.05 1.14
N LEU A 5 -2.02 5.20 2.36
CA LEU A 5 -0.93 4.41 2.90
C LEU A 5 -1.46 3.49 3.99
N ILE A 6 -1.33 2.18 3.78
CA ILE A 6 -1.74 1.15 4.74
C ILE A 6 -0.47 0.50 5.27
N GLU A 7 -0.03 0.93 6.46
CA GLU A 7 1.24 0.54 7.06
C GLU A 7 1.14 0.61 8.58
N ASP A 8 1.50 -0.47 9.28
CA ASP A 8 1.40 -0.54 10.74
C ASP A 8 2.66 -0.07 11.49
N ASP A 9 3.82 -0.08 10.84
CA ASP A 9 5.05 0.43 11.46
C ASP A 9 5.07 1.96 11.39
N SER A 10 4.92 2.60 12.57
CA SER A 10 4.80 4.06 12.63
C SER A 10 6.03 4.80 12.09
N ALA A 11 7.22 4.28 12.33
CA ALA A 11 8.44 4.90 11.82
C ALA A 11 8.51 4.85 10.28
N THR A 12 8.16 3.70 9.70
CA THR A 12 8.09 3.54 8.25
C THR A 12 7.01 4.43 7.65
N ALA A 13 5.83 4.46 8.27
CA ALA A 13 4.72 5.30 7.81
C ALA A 13 5.11 6.78 7.80
N GLN A 14 5.72 7.28 8.88
CA GLN A 14 6.16 8.67 8.96
C GLN A 14 7.19 9.00 7.89
N SER A 15 8.13 8.10 7.66
CA SER A 15 9.17 8.28 6.64
C SER A 15 8.55 8.41 5.25
N ILE A 16 7.61 7.53 4.92
CA ILE A 16 6.91 7.56 3.64
C ILE A 16 6.07 8.83 3.51
N GLU A 17 5.35 9.21 4.57
CA GLU A 17 4.54 10.43 4.56
C GLU A 17 5.39 11.67 4.28
N LEU A 18 6.52 11.81 4.96
CA LEU A 18 7.42 12.94 4.74
C LEU A 18 7.93 12.98 3.31
N MET A 19 8.30 11.82 2.79
CA MET A 19 8.81 11.68 1.43
C MET A 19 7.78 12.14 0.39
N LEU A 20 6.55 11.69 0.55
CA LEU A 20 5.46 11.99 -0.40
C LEU A 20 4.96 13.42 -0.24
N LYS A 21 4.85 13.91 0.99
CA LYS A 21 4.43 15.29 1.24
C LYS A 21 5.43 16.31 0.70
N SER A 22 6.72 15.98 0.72
CA SER A 22 7.75 16.84 0.13
C SER A 22 7.57 16.99 -1.39
N GLU A 23 6.88 16.05 -2.03
CA GLU A 23 6.57 16.08 -3.46
C GLU A 23 5.18 16.69 -3.75
N GLY A 24 4.50 17.19 -2.73
CA GLY A 24 3.19 17.83 -2.89
C GLY A 24 2.01 16.87 -2.86
N PHE A 25 2.20 15.61 -2.46
CA PHE A 25 1.12 14.64 -2.40
C PHE A 25 0.35 14.74 -1.08
N ASN A 26 -0.96 14.46 -1.14
CA ASN A 26 -1.80 14.34 0.04
C ASN A 26 -1.83 12.88 0.47
N VAL A 27 -1.37 12.61 1.70
CA VAL A 27 -1.24 11.24 2.19
C VAL A 27 -2.22 11.00 3.33
N TYR A 28 -2.96 9.91 3.24
CA TYR A 28 -3.87 9.42 4.26
C TYR A 28 -3.35 8.07 4.74
N THR A 29 -3.10 7.93 6.04
CA THR A 29 -2.46 6.74 6.59
C THR A 29 -3.40 6.00 7.53
N THR A 30 -3.41 4.67 7.43
CA THR A 30 -4.04 3.79 8.41
C THR A 30 -3.10 2.64 8.75
N ASP A 31 -3.21 2.11 9.96
CA ASP A 31 -2.43 0.97 10.42
C ASP A 31 -3.23 -0.34 10.37
N LEU A 32 -4.49 -0.30 9.97
CA LEU A 32 -5.36 -1.47 9.90
C LEU A 32 -5.77 -1.80 8.48
N GLY A 33 -5.70 -3.08 8.13
CA GLY A 33 -6.12 -3.54 6.81
C GLY A 33 -7.60 -3.34 6.55
N GLU A 34 -8.45 -3.63 7.54
CA GLU A 34 -9.89 -3.44 7.42
C GLU A 34 -10.25 -1.99 7.15
N GLU A 35 -9.65 -1.06 7.89
CA GLU A 35 -9.86 0.36 7.66
C GLU A 35 -9.36 0.78 6.28
N GLY A 36 -8.22 0.23 5.85
CA GLY A 36 -7.68 0.47 4.53
C GLY A 36 -8.62 0.05 3.41
N VAL A 37 -9.27 -1.11 3.56
CA VAL A 37 -10.27 -1.59 2.61
C VAL A 37 -11.45 -0.61 2.57
N ASP A 38 -11.95 -0.21 3.72
CA ASP A 38 -13.09 0.72 3.80
C ASP A 38 -12.75 2.06 3.16
N LEU A 39 -11.59 2.63 3.48
CA LEU A 39 -11.16 3.90 2.90
C LEU A 39 -10.99 3.80 1.39
N GLY A 40 -10.39 2.71 0.91
CA GLY A 40 -10.17 2.49 -0.51
C GLY A 40 -11.46 2.37 -1.31
N LYS A 41 -12.54 1.89 -0.67
CA LYS A 41 -13.86 1.81 -1.29
C LYS A 41 -14.62 3.13 -1.26
N LEU A 42 -14.45 3.92 -0.19
CA LEU A 42 -15.24 5.13 0.05
C LEU A 42 -14.70 6.35 -0.66
N TYR A 43 -13.39 6.44 -0.86
CA TYR A 43 -12.75 7.62 -1.40
C TYR A 43 -11.93 7.29 -2.63
N ASP A 44 -11.76 8.29 -3.50
CA ASP A 44 -10.95 8.17 -4.70
C ASP A 44 -9.50 8.51 -4.39
N TYR A 45 -8.63 7.51 -4.49
CA TYR A 45 -7.19 7.69 -4.37
C TYR A 45 -6.53 7.49 -5.73
N ASP A 46 -5.41 8.15 -5.94
CA ASP A 46 -4.62 7.99 -7.16
C ASP A 46 -3.74 6.75 -7.10
N ILE A 47 -3.32 6.38 -5.87
CA ILE A 47 -2.54 5.18 -5.62
C ILE A 47 -2.73 4.72 -4.18
N ILE A 48 -2.64 3.40 -3.97
CA ILE A 48 -2.65 2.78 -2.64
C ILE A 48 -1.30 2.13 -2.42
N LEU A 49 -0.63 2.50 -1.31
CA LEU A 49 0.60 1.86 -0.86
C LEU A 49 0.23 0.90 0.27
N LEU A 50 0.56 -0.37 0.10
CA LEU A 50 0.06 -1.44 0.96
C LEU A 50 1.18 -2.29 1.52
N ASP A 51 1.31 -2.32 2.85
CA ASP A 51 2.19 -3.25 3.54
C ASP A 51 1.53 -4.63 3.61
N LEU A 52 2.33 -5.69 3.52
CA LEU A 52 1.84 -7.06 3.59
C LEU A 52 1.57 -7.52 5.02
N ASN A 53 2.32 -7.01 5.99
CA ASN A 53 2.22 -7.45 7.39
C ASN A 53 1.42 -6.44 8.20
N LEU A 54 0.12 -6.64 8.27
CA LEU A 54 -0.78 -5.81 9.06
C LEU A 54 -1.26 -6.57 10.29
N PRO A 55 -1.63 -5.87 11.39
CA PRO A 55 -1.99 -6.57 12.63
C PRO A 55 -3.31 -7.32 12.56
N ASP A 56 -4.25 -6.87 11.75
CA ASP A 56 -5.60 -7.45 11.69
C ASP A 56 -5.82 -8.41 10.53
N MET A 57 -5.03 -8.29 9.45
CA MET A 57 -5.16 -9.17 8.30
C MET A 57 -3.93 -9.06 7.41
N SER A 58 -3.78 -10.01 6.49
CA SER A 58 -2.70 -9.97 5.50
C SER A 58 -2.96 -8.86 4.47
N GLY A 59 -1.88 -8.20 4.01
CA GLY A 59 -1.98 -7.25 2.91
C GLY A 59 -2.54 -7.88 1.63
N PHE A 60 -2.31 -9.18 1.41
CA PHE A 60 -2.92 -9.89 0.28
C PHE A 60 -4.44 -9.95 0.39
N ASP A 61 -4.97 -10.06 1.60
CA ASP A 61 -6.41 -10.05 1.84
C ASP A 61 -7.00 -8.66 1.56
N VAL A 62 -6.29 -7.60 1.92
CA VAL A 62 -6.68 -6.22 1.59
C VAL A 62 -6.76 -6.05 0.08
N LEU A 63 -5.72 -6.47 -0.62
CA LEU A 63 -5.63 -6.39 -2.07
C LEU A 63 -6.80 -7.13 -2.73
N ARG A 64 -7.04 -8.37 -2.29
CA ARG A 64 -8.13 -9.18 -2.83
C ARG A 64 -9.49 -8.53 -2.59
N SER A 65 -9.72 -8.02 -1.38
CA SER A 65 -10.98 -7.36 -1.03
C SER A 65 -11.25 -6.14 -1.91
N LEU A 66 -10.24 -5.34 -2.19
CA LEU A 66 -10.37 -4.18 -3.06
C LEU A 66 -10.67 -4.61 -4.51
N ARG A 67 -9.99 -5.63 -5.01
CA ARG A 67 -10.20 -6.10 -6.39
C ARG A 67 -11.56 -6.78 -6.56
N VAL A 68 -12.02 -7.54 -5.57
CA VAL A 68 -13.37 -8.13 -5.57
C VAL A 68 -14.43 -7.04 -5.58
N ALA A 69 -14.20 -5.93 -4.90
CA ALA A 69 -15.09 -4.77 -4.91
C ALA A 69 -14.99 -3.94 -6.20
N LYS A 70 -14.18 -4.38 -7.15
CA LYS A 70 -13.95 -3.73 -8.46
C LYS A 70 -13.31 -2.34 -8.34
N ILE A 71 -12.53 -2.14 -7.28
CA ILE A 71 -11.71 -0.95 -7.13
C ILE A 71 -10.50 -1.11 -8.04
N LYS A 72 -10.28 -0.15 -8.94
CA LYS A 72 -9.23 -0.20 -9.95
C LYS A 72 -8.04 0.68 -9.63
N THR A 73 -8.04 1.34 -8.49
CA THR A 73 -6.93 2.18 -8.05
C THR A 73 -5.62 1.38 -8.10
N PRO A 74 -4.54 1.94 -8.67
CA PRO A 74 -3.25 1.27 -8.66
C PRO A 74 -2.79 0.96 -7.24
N ILE A 75 -2.30 -0.25 -7.01
CA ILE A 75 -1.83 -0.72 -5.70
C ILE A 75 -0.38 -1.14 -5.81
N LEU A 76 0.48 -0.49 -5.02
CA LEU A 76 1.88 -0.83 -4.90
C LEU A 76 2.09 -1.51 -3.56
N ILE A 77 2.59 -2.75 -3.59
CA ILE A 77 2.89 -3.51 -2.38
C ILE A 77 4.27 -3.09 -1.87
N LEU A 78 4.33 -2.78 -0.57
CA LEU A 78 5.57 -2.49 0.15
C LEU A 78 5.84 -3.62 1.12
N SER A 79 7.04 -4.22 1.06
CA SER A 79 7.36 -5.34 1.94
C SER A 79 8.84 -5.38 2.28
N GLY A 80 9.15 -5.83 3.50
CA GLY A 80 10.52 -6.15 3.91
C GLY A 80 10.99 -7.49 3.36
N LEU A 81 10.09 -8.27 2.77
CA LEU A 81 10.39 -9.58 2.22
C LEU A 81 10.77 -9.44 0.75
N ALA A 82 11.98 -9.85 0.42
CA ALA A 82 12.47 -9.84 -0.96
C ALA A 82 12.19 -11.16 -1.68
N ALA A 83 11.29 -11.99 -1.15
CA ALA A 83 11.01 -13.30 -1.70
C ALA A 83 10.27 -13.20 -3.03
N THR A 84 10.77 -13.88 -4.04
CA THR A 84 10.16 -13.93 -5.37
C THR A 84 8.72 -14.43 -5.31
N ASP A 85 8.46 -15.41 -4.44
CA ASP A 85 7.13 -15.99 -4.29
C ASP A 85 6.10 -14.95 -3.82
N ASP A 86 6.47 -14.07 -2.87
CA ASP A 86 5.58 -13.02 -2.40
C ASP A 86 5.30 -11.99 -3.50
N LYS A 87 6.32 -11.65 -4.28
CA LYS A 87 6.16 -10.74 -5.41
C LYS A 87 5.22 -11.32 -6.46
N VAL A 88 5.43 -12.57 -6.83
CA VAL A 88 4.57 -13.26 -7.81
C VAL A 88 3.15 -13.37 -7.30
N LYS A 89 2.96 -13.72 -6.02
CA LYS A 89 1.66 -13.83 -5.41
C LYS A 89 0.93 -12.48 -5.40
N GLY A 90 1.63 -11.40 -5.04
CA GLY A 90 1.04 -10.06 -5.03
C GLY A 90 0.56 -9.62 -6.40
N LEU A 91 1.43 -9.74 -7.41
CA LEU A 91 1.11 -9.37 -8.77
C LEU A 91 0.01 -10.26 -9.35
N GLY A 92 0.03 -11.56 -9.02
CA GLY A 92 -1.01 -12.50 -9.44
C GLY A 92 -2.36 -12.25 -8.77
N THR A 93 -2.39 -11.63 -7.58
CA THR A 93 -3.62 -11.27 -6.88
C THR A 93 -4.21 -9.96 -7.39
N GLY A 94 -3.42 -9.14 -8.08
CA GLY A 94 -3.91 -7.92 -8.69
C GLY A 94 -3.19 -6.63 -8.32
N ALA A 95 -2.00 -6.74 -7.71
CA ALA A 95 -1.15 -5.57 -7.47
C ALA A 95 -0.53 -5.11 -8.80
N ASP A 96 -0.28 -3.82 -8.91
CA ASP A 96 0.34 -3.24 -10.09
C ASP A 96 1.87 -3.31 -10.02
N ASP A 97 2.42 -3.30 -8.82
CA ASP A 97 3.87 -3.38 -8.63
C ASP A 97 4.19 -3.83 -7.21
N TYR A 98 5.47 -4.06 -6.94
CA TYR A 98 5.97 -4.57 -5.68
C TYR A 98 7.32 -3.93 -5.38
N LEU A 99 7.45 -3.31 -4.20
CA LEU A 99 8.67 -2.65 -3.78
C LEU A 99 9.20 -3.28 -2.48
N THR A 100 10.48 -3.64 -2.46
CA THR A 100 11.12 -4.21 -1.29
C THR A 100 11.67 -3.10 -0.39
N LYS A 101 11.38 -3.17 0.91
CA LYS A 101 11.95 -2.26 1.91
C LYS A 101 13.40 -2.68 2.24
N PRO A 102 14.30 -1.75 2.50
CA PRO A 102 14.14 -0.31 2.35
C PRO A 102 14.16 0.11 0.88
N PHE A 103 13.47 1.20 0.56
CA PHE A 103 13.42 1.71 -0.80
C PHE A 103 13.79 3.20 -0.79
N HIS A 104 14.20 3.69 -1.97
CA HIS A 104 14.55 5.09 -2.14
C HIS A 104 13.34 5.89 -2.64
N LYS A 105 13.40 7.20 -2.39
CA LYS A 105 12.37 8.13 -2.84
C LYS A 105 12.10 8.00 -4.34
N ASP A 106 13.14 7.84 -5.14
CA ASP A 106 13.00 7.75 -6.60
C ASP A 106 12.22 6.52 -7.05
N GLU A 107 12.29 5.44 -6.27
CA GLU A 107 11.52 4.22 -6.55
C GLU A 107 10.05 4.41 -6.20
N LEU A 108 9.77 5.17 -5.13
CA LEU A 108 8.42 5.38 -4.63
C LEU A 108 7.68 6.44 -5.45
N VAL A 109 8.37 7.50 -5.81
CA VAL A 109 7.84 8.61 -6.59
C VAL A 109 8.16 8.46 -8.06
#